data_4ff2fd7d6677150fbbab573b5c5b10b5
#
_entry.id   4ff2fd7d6677150fbbab573b5c5b10b5
#
_cell.length_a   1.000
_cell.length_b   1.000
_cell.length_c   1.000
_cell.angle_alpha   90.00
_cell.angle_beta   90.00
_cell.angle_gamma   90.00
#
_symmetry.space_group_name_H-M   'P 1'
#
loop_
_entity.id
_entity.type
_entity.pdbx_description
1 polymer ?
#
loop_
_entity_poly.entity_id
_entity_poly.type
_entity_poly.pdbx_seq_one_letter_code
_entity_poly.pdbx_strand_id
1 'polypeptide(L)'
;MDKQFEKELEKTNKFVSLVYDKMNLFPNPNKEINDITAQGLTSNKLKHGSRYCPCFVVIGETKEEKKKLNDRVCPCKPALEKEIPEDGVCHCGIFCTSSYIDNYVKADVSMVEHKLNLNSENLNPLFKKDEINSVELVDLLDGRNSRLINFILIDVREIIENDTKMIIGMDYLIPTSDLGNGLDGISEKKEENIVIHCHSGSRSAKVQEIMKSIGFKTVVNLSGGIVSYGGETK
;
A
#
# COMPACT_ATOMS: atom_id res chain seq x y z
N MET A 1 3.23 11.41 26.32
CA MET A 1 4.43 11.65 25.47
C MET A 1 5.49 12.38 26.31
N ASP A 2 6.78 12.13 26.05
CA ASP A 2 7.87 12.80 26.77
C ASP A 2 7.90 14.29 26.36
N LYS A 3 7.96 15.19 27.34
CA LYS A 3 8.06 16.66 27.11
C LYS A 3 9.21 17.07 26.19
N GLN A 4 10.30 16.28 26.19
CA GLN A 4 11.44 16.51 25.31
C GLN A 4 11.09 16.20 23.85
N PHE A 5 10.32 15.12 23.62
CA PHE A 5 9.87 14.76 22.30
C PHE A 5 8.90 15.80 21.72
N GLU A 6 7.92 16.25 22.50
CA GLU A 6 6.96 17.27 22.08
C GLU A 6 7.65 18.58 21.65
N LYS A 7 8.61 19.04 22.47
CA LYS A 7 9.39 20.24 22.17
C LYS A 7 10.24 20.10 20.90
N GLU A 8 10.80 18.91 20.64
CA GLU A 8 11.58 18.66 19.42
C GLU A 8 10.67 18.46 18.20
N LEU A 9 9.48 17.88 18.38
CA LEU A 9 8.47 17.76 17.32
C LEU A 9 8.01 19.14 16.83
N GLU A 10 7.78 20.07 17.74
CA GLU A 10 7.45 21.45 17.37
C GLU A 10 8.55 22.11 16.52
N LYS A 11 9.84 21.88 16.86
CA LYS A 11 10.97 22.35 16.05
C LYS A 11 11.04 21.63 14.70
N THR A 12 10.71 20.35 14.65
CA THR A 12 10.67 19.60 13.39
C THR A 12 9.57 20.13 12.49
N ASN A 13 8.38 20.40 13.01
CA ASN A 13 7.28 20.98 12.23
C ASN A 13 7.64 22.39 11.69
N LYS A 14 8.28 23.23 12.49
CA LYS A 14 8.81 24.52 12.02
C LYS A 14 9.86 24.35 10.92
N PHE A 15 10.77 23.39 11.08
CA PHE A 15 11.76 23.07 10.06
C PHE A 15 11.11 22.60 8.74
N VAL A 16 10.13 21.71 8.80
CA VAL A 16 9.40 21.20 7.63
C VAL A 16 8.68 22.37 6.92
N SER A 17 8.01 23.23 7.67
CA SER A 17 7.34 24.42 7.12
C SER A 17 8.32 25.35 6.38
N LEU A 18 9.51 25.57 6.94
CA LEU A 18 10.57 26.36 6.28
C LEU A 18 11.07 25.71 4.98
N VAL A 19 11.07 24.39 4.88
CA VAL A 19 11.43 23.67 3.63
C VAL A 19 10.33 23.88 2.59
N TYR A 20 9.06 23.79 2.96
CA TYR A 20 7.96 24.12 2.05
C TYR A 20 8.12 25.49 1.42
N ASP A 21 8.30 26.51 2.26
CA ASP A 21 8.41 27.90 1.82
C ASP A 21 9.65 28.12 0.92
N LYS A 22 10.81 27.60 1.31
CA LYS A 22 12.07 27.84 0.60
C LYS A 22 12.20 27.09 -0.72
N MET A 23 11.57 25.94 -0.85
CA MET A 23 11.73 25.05 -1.99
C MET A 23 10.47 24.99 -2.86
N ASN A 24 9.44 25.79 -2.56
CA ASN A 24 8.14 25.76 -3.24
C ASN A 24 7.56 24.34 -3.28
N LEU A 25 7.60 23.67 -2.12
CA LEU A 25 7.04 22.36 -1.90
C LEU A 25 5.80 22.46 -1.02
N PHE A 26 5.03 21.40 -0.96
CA PHE A 26 3.76 21.36 -0.27
C PHE A 26 3.68 20.13 0.65
N PRO A 27 2.83 20.17 1.70
CA PRO A 27 2.54 18.98 2.49
C PRO A 27 1.82 17.91 1.65
N ASN A 28 1.96 16.66 2.04
CA ASN A 28 1.17 15.58 1.46
C ASN A 28 -0.32 15.85 1.71
N PRO A 29 -1.21 15.62 0.72
CA PRO A 29 -2.65 15.71 0.91
C PRO A 29 -3.17 14.79 2.02
N ASN A 30 -2.54 13.63 2.19
CA ASN A 30 -2.80 12.78 3.34
C ASN A 30 -2.05 13.29 4.58
N LYS A 31 -2.82 13.88 5.51
CA LYS A 31 -2.29 14.45 6.75
C LYS A 31 -1.55 13.45 7.62
N GLU A 32 -1.98 12.20 7.65
CA GLU A 32 -1.37 11.14 8.46
C GLU A 32 0.08 10.88 8.04
N ILE A 33 0.38 10.92 6.75
CA ILE A 33 1.76 10.80 6.22
C ILE A 33 2.63 11.92 6.76
N ASN A 34 2.13 13.16 6.79
CA ASN A 34 2.88 14.30 7.32
C ASN A 34 3.18 14.11 8.81
N ASP A 35 2.18 13.71 9.60
CA ASP A 35 2.27 13.55 11.05
C ASP A 35 3.25 12.42 11.41
N ILE A 36 3.13 11.26 10.79
CA ILE A 36 4.02 10.10 11.01
C ILE A 36 5.45 10.42 10.60
N THR A 37 5.64 11.07 9.45
CA THR A 37 6.98 11.42 8.96
C THR A 37 7.63 12.45 9.88
N ALA A 38 6.92 13.48 10.34
CA ALA A 38 7.44 14.46 11.27
C ALA A 38 7.85 13.84 12.62
N GLN A 39 7.06 12.88 13.13
CA GLN A 39 7.41 12.12 14.33
C GLN A 39 8.66 11.27 14.13
N GLY A 40 8.79 10.59 12.99
CA GLY A 40 9.98 9.81 12.64
C GLY A 40 11.24 10.66 12.52
N LEU A 41 11.16 11.82 11.86
CA LEU A 41 12.25 12.80 11.78
C LEU A 41 12.66 13.31 13.16
N THR A 42 11.69 13.52 14.05
CA THR A 42 11.92 13.95 15.44
C THR A 42 12.63 12.86 16.23
N SER A 43 12.16 11.62 16.14
CA SER A 43 12.79 10.46 16.78
C SER A 43 14.25 10.31 16.33
N ASN A 44 14.51 10.39 15.02
CA ASN A 44 15.86 10.31 14.47
C ASN A 44 16.74 11.50 14.92
N LYS A 45 16.16 12.70 15.04
CA LYS A 45 16.88 13.86 15.58
C LYS A 45 17.33 13.64 17.02
N LEU A 46 16.47 13.13 17.87
CA LEU A 46 16.76 12.83 19.27
C LEU A 46 17.78 11.67 19.41
N LYS A 47 17.61 10.62 18.61
CA LYS A 47 18.43 9.42 18.68
C LYS A 47 19.80 9.57 18.01
N HIS A 48 19.86 10.27 16.88
CA HIS A 48 21.05 10.31 16.01
C HIS A 48 21.66 11.71 15.85
N GLY A 49 21.04 12.74 16.41
CA GLY A 49 21.52 14.13 16.36
C GLY A 49 21.17 14.88 15.07
N SER A 50 20.59 14.23 14.07
CA SER A 50 20.13 14.83 12.80
C SER A 50 18.78 14.25 12.38
N ARG A 51 18.01 15.02 11.57
CA ARG A 51 16.69 14.57 11.05
C ARG A 51 16.90 13.65 9.86
N TYR A 52 17.40 12.43 10.13
CA TYR A 52 17.46 11.39 9.09
C TYR A 52 16.06 10.96 8.67
N CYS A 53 15.91 10.65 7.38
CA CYS A 53 14.67 10.14 6.80
C CYS A 53 14.22 8.86 7.56
N PRO A 54 12.97 8.79 8.06
CA PRO A 54 12.51 7.67 8.87
C PRO A 54 12.36 6.36 8.08
N CYS A 55 12.30 6.43 6.76
CA CYS A 55 12.16 5.27 5.88
C CYS A 55 13.48 4.50 5.67
N PHE A 56 14.60 4.96 6.24
CA PHE A 56 15.92 4.35 6.07
C PHE A 56 16.58 4.09 7.41
N VAL A 57 17.35 3.01 7.46
CA VAL A 57 18.17 2.69 8.65
C VAL A 57 19.39 3.59 8.68
N VAL A 58 19.62 4.24 9.83
CA VAL A 58 20.81 5.07 10.04
C VAL A 58 21.99 4.17 10.41
N ILE A 59 23.03 4.19 9.58
CA ILE A 59 24.23 3.38 9.72
C ILE A 59 25.37 4.22 10.37
N GLY A 60 26.21 3.56 11.19
CA GLY A 60 27.34 4.16 11.89
C GLY A 60 27.11 4.35 13.38
N GLU A 61 28.17 4.40 14.16
CA GLU A 61 28.14 4.56 15.62
C GLU A 61 28.37 6.01 16.03
N THR A 62 29.38 6.64 15.46
CA THR A 62 29.73 8.04 15.73
C THR A 62 28.97 9.03 14.88
N LYS A 63 28.95 10.32 15.25
CA LYS A 63 28.30 11.36 14.44
C LYS A 63 28.96 11.54 13.08
N GLU A 64 30.27 11.41 13.01
CA GLU A 64 31.09 11.53 11.81
C GLU A 64 30.80 10.38 10.85
N GLU A 65 30.75 9.15 11.35
CA GLU A 65 30.36 7.97 10.56
C GLU A 65 28.95 8.08 10.04
N LYS A 66 27.98 8.42 10.90
CA LYS A 66 26.57 8.61 10.48
C LYS A 66 26.45 9.64 9.38
N LYS A 67 27.17 10.76 9.47
CA LYS A 67 27.15 11.81 8.44
C LYS A 67 27.80 11.35 7.13
N LYS A 68 28.83 10.52 7.19
CA LYS A 68 29.54 10.01 6.01
C LYS A 68 28.79 8.88 5.31
N LEU A 69 28.14 8.00 6.09
CA LEU A 69 27.51 6.78 5.58
C LEU A 69 26.04 6.96 5.18
N ASN A 70 25.42 8.10 5.52
CA ASN A 70 24.00 8.32 5.24
C ASN A 70 23.80 9.64 4.49
N ASP A 71 23.20 9.56 3.32
CA ASP A 71 22.83 10.68 2.44
C ASP A 71 21.38 11.16 2.64
N ARG A 72 20.64 10.56 3.58
CA ARG A 72 19.22 10.75 3.83
C ARG A 72 18.91 11.70 5.00
N VAL A 73 19.70 12.77 5.18
CA VAL A 73 19.37 13.86 6.12
C VAL A 73 18.36 14.80 5.46
N CYS A 74 17.20 14.95 6.09
CA CYS A 74 16.04 15.69 5.55
C CYS A 74 16.31 17.22 5.48
N PRO A 75 15.96 17.91 4.37
CA PRO A 75 15.52 17.35 3.08
C PRO A 75 16.70 16.68 2.37
N CYS A 76 16.55 15.40 2.04
CA CYS A 76 17.70 14.62 1.61
C CYS A 76 18.01 14.83 0.11
N LYS A 77 19.33 14.74 -0.20
CA LYS A 77 19.83 14.93 -1.56
C LYS A 77 19.14 14.05 -2.60
N PRO A 78 18.94 12.72 -2.39
CA PRO A 78 18.21 11.90 -3.34
C PRO A 78 16.77 12.35 -3.57
N ALA A 79 16.08 12.86 -2.55
CA ALA A 79 14.73 13.39 -2.72
C ALA A 79 14.72 14.64 -3.60
N LEU A 80 15.66 15.57 -3.39
CA LEU A 80 15.71 16.84 -4.11
C LEU A 80 16.20 16.68 -5.55
N GLU A 81 17.15 15.78 -5.80
CA GLU A 81 17.79 15.63 -7.11
C GLU A 81 17.05 14.63 -8.04
N LYS A 82 16.30 13.67 -7.46
CA LYS A 82 15.67 12.61 -8.23
C LYS A 82 14.19 12.44 -7.93
N GLU A 83 13.83 12.07 -6.69
CA GLU A 83 12.49 11.61 -6.35
C GLU A 83 11.43 12.71 -6.60
N ILE A 84 11.64 13.92 -6.07
CA ILE A 84 10.70 15.04 -6.26
C ILE A 84 10.61 15.49 -7.72
N PRO A 85 11.72 15.64 -8.48
CA PRO A 85 11.66 15.96 -9.91
C PRO A 85 10.97 14.89 -10.77
N GLU A 86 11.18 13.60 -10.49
CA GLU A 86 10.64 12.48 -11.27
C GLU A 86 9.22 12.12 -10.85
N ASP A 87 8.98 11.96 -9.54
CA ASP A 87 7.74 11.41 -8.98
C ASP A 87 6.80 12.49 -8.40
N GLY A 88 7.29 13.71 -8.26
CA GLY A 88 6.55 14.82 -7.65
C GLY A 88 6.48 14.76 -6.12
N VAL A 89 7.09 13.75 -5.49
CA VAL A 89 7.04 13.51 -4.04
C VAL A 89 8.33 12.86 -3.54
N CYS A 90 8.78 13.21 -2.34
CA CYS A 90 9.92 12.51 -1.73
C CYS A 90 9.52 11.14 -1.20
N HIS A 91 10.47 10.24 -1.03
CA HIS A 91 10.24 8.86 -0.58
C HIS A 91 9.40 8.73 0.71
N CYS A 92 9.59 9.64 1.67
CA CYS A 92 8.80 9.66 2.92
C CYS A 92 7.42 10.30 2.76
N GLY A 93 7.11 10.87 1.60
CA GLY A 93 5.83 11.51 1.32
C GLY A 93 5.63 12.92 1.87
N ILE A 94 6.52 13.46 2.73
CA ILE A 94 6.27 14.74 3.41
C ILE A 94 6.44 15.97 2.51
N PHE A 95 7.22 15.89 1.43
CA PHE A 95 7.45 16.96 0.47
C PHE A 95 6.89 16.62 -0.88
N CYS A 96 5.89 17.39 -1.32
CA CYS A 96 5.19 17.19 -2.59
C CYS A 96 5.30 18.40 -3.50
N THR A 97 5.22 18.20 -4.82
CA THR A 97 4.99 19.28 -5.78
C THR A 97 3.50 19.60 -5.88
N SER A 98 3.15 20.77 -6.42
CA SER A 98 1.76 21.11 -6.74
C SER A 98 1.13 20.13 -7.72
N SER A 99 1.88 19.68 -8.73
CA SER A 99 1.39 18.70 -9.71
C SER A 99 1.06 17.35 -9.07
N TYR A 100 1.84 16.89 -8.09
CA TYR A 100 1.51 15.69 -7.32
C TYR A 100 0.19 15.84 -6.57
N ILE A 101 -0.02 16.98 -5.91
CA ILE A 101 -1.26 17.27 -5.17
C ILE A 101 -2.45 17.31 -6.12
N ASP A 102 -2.34 18.02 -7.25
CA ASP A 102 -3.40 18.11 -8.25
C ASP A 102 -3.80 16.72 -8.79
N ASN A 103 -2.82 15.85 -9.04
CA ASN A 103 -3.08 14.48 -9.48
C ASN A 103 -3.70 13.63 -8.37
N TYR A 104 -3.28 13.80 -7.12
CA TYR A 104 -3.85 13.11 -5.96
C TYR A 104 -5.33 13.49 -5.78
N VAL A 105 -5.65 14.80 -5.82
CA VAL A 105 -7.03 15.29 -5.71
C VAL A 105 -7.89 14.81 -6.85
N LYS A 106 -7.38 14.83 -8.10
CA LYS A 106 -8.11 14.29 -9.27
C LYS A 106 -8.40 12.81 -9.14
N ALA A 107 -7.43 12.04 -8.65
CA ALA A 107 -7.60 10.61 -8.41
C ALA A 107 -8.67 10.35 -7.32
N ASP A 108 -8.67 11.14 -6.24
CA ASP A 108 -9.65 11.02 -5.16
C ASP A 108 -11.07 11.34 -5.65
N VAL A 109 -11.25 12.44 -6.38
CA VAL A 109 -12.54 12.81 -7.01
C VAL A 109 -13.01 11.72 -7.98
N SER A 110 -12.12 11.22 -8.83
CA SER A 110 -12.42 10.13 -9.76
C SER A 110 -12.83 8.84 -9.04
N MET A 111 -12.18 8.54 -7.91
CA MET A 111 -12.54 7.39 -7.06
C MET A 111 -13.94 7.54 -6.45
N VAL A 112 -14.30 8.74 -5.99
CA VAL A 112 -15.65 9.01 -5.45
C VAL A 112 -16.72 8.89 -6.54
N GLU A 113 -16.50 9.48 -7.70
CA GLU A 113 -17.41 9.37 -8.85
C GLU A 113 -17.53 7.91 -9.32
N HIS A 114 -16.43 7.17 -9.33
CA HIS A 114 -16.40 5.75 -9.69
C HIS A 114 -17.24 4.92 -8.71
N LYS A 115 -17.08 5.12 -7.41
CA LYS A 115 -17.87 4.43 -6.37
C LYS A 115 -19.38 4.68 -6.50
N LEU A 116 -19.78 5.89 -6.87
CA LEU A 116 -21.18 6.24 -7.08
C LEU A 116 -21.81 5.51 -8.28
N ASN A 117 -21.00 5.03 -9.23
CA ASN A 117 -21.43 4.32 -10.43
C ASN A 117 -21.30 2.79 -10.33
N LEU A 118 -20.88 2.24 -9.17
CA LEU A 118 -20.79 0.80 -8.99
C LEU A 118 -22.19 0.16 -9.04
N ASN A 119 -22.34 -0.83 -9.90
CA ASN A 119 -23.54 -1.68 -10.00
C ASN A 119 -23.14 -3.09 -10.44
N SER A 120 -24.06 -4.04 -10.31
CA SER A 120 -23.80 -5.43 -10.67
C SER A 120 -23.49 -5.64 -12.16
N GLU A 121 -24.00 -4.78 -13.05
CA GLU A 121 -23.76 -4.86 -14.49
C GLU A 121 -22.29 -4.53 -14.84
N ASN A 122 -21.69 -3.62 -14.10
CA ASN A 122 -20.29 -3.23 -14.28
C ASN A 122 -19.31 -4.21 -13.58
N LEU A 123 -19.71 -4.81 -12.46
CA LEU A 123 -18.85 -5.68 -11.64
C LEU A 123 -18.84 -7.14 -12.13
N ASN A 124 -19.99 -7.70 -12.54
CA ASN A 124 -20.07 -9.09 -12.98
C ASN A 124 -19.14 -9.44 -14.16
N PRO A 125 -18.88 -8.56 -15.14
CA PRO A 125 -17.93 -8.85 -16.21
C PRO A 125 -16.49 -9.08 -15.74
N LEU A 126 -16.11 -8.58 -14.56
CA LEU A 126 -14.77 -8.77 -14.00
C LEU A 126 -14.49 -10.25 -13.70
N PHE A 127 -15.51 -11.03 -13.35
CA PHE A 127 -15.40 -12.48 -13.13
C PHE A 127 -15.20 -13.31 -14.40
N LYS A 128 -15.33 -12.69 -15.58
CA LYS A 128 -15.05 -13.34 -16.88
C LYS A 128 -13.59 -13.14 -17.32
N LYS A 129 -12.82 -12.32 -16.59
CA LYS A 129 -11.41 -12.12 -16.85
C LYS A 129 -10.57 -13.22 -16.21
N ASP A 130 -9.40 -13.48 -16.77
CA ASP A 130 -8.39 -14.32 -16.12
C ASP A 130 -7.67 -13.55 -15.01
N GLU A 131 -7.48 -12.25 -15.18
CA GLU A 131 -6.82 -11.38 -14.22
C GLU A 131 -7.58 -10.06 -14.04
N ILE A 132 -7.53 -9.54 -12.81
CA ILE A 132 -7.97 -8.19 -12.45
C ILE A 132 -6.81 -7.43 -11.82
N ASN A 133 -6.89 -6.10 -11.90
CA ASN A 133 -5.92 -5.21 -11.26
C ASN A 133 -6.39 -4.78 -9.86
N SER A 134 -5.56 -3.97 -9.19
CA SER A 134 -5.81 -3.46 -7.84
C SER A 134 -7.11 -2.66 -7.73
N VAL A 135 -7.40 -1.77 -8.69
CA VAL A 135 -8.61 -0.93 -8.67
C VAL A 135 -9.86 -1.79 -8.83
N GLU A 136 -9.84 -2.74 -9.76
CA GLU A 136 -10.94 -3.68 -9.99
C GLU A 136 -11.23 -4.56 -8.76
N LEU A 137 -10.21 -4.96 -7.98
CA LEU A 137 -10.44 -5.68 -6.73
C LEU A 137 -11.06 -4.78 -5.65
N VAL A 138 -10.64 -3.51 -5.55
CA VAL A 138 -11.30 -2.53 -4.66
C VAL A 138 -12.76 -2.40 -5.02
N ASP A 139 -13.10 -2.26 -6.31
CA ASP A 139 -14.48 -2.16 -6.79
C ASP A 139 -15.30 -3.41 -6.44
N LEU A 140 -14.74 -4.59 -6.63
CA LEU A 140 -15.39 -5.85 -6.24
C LEU A 140 -15.67 -5.91 -4.74
N LEU A 141 -14.70 -5.50 -3.90
CA LEU A 141 -14.88 -5.48 -2.44
C LEU A 141 -15.92 -4.45 -2.01
N ASP A 142 -15.91 -3.25 -2.58
CA ASP A 142 -16.93 -2.23 -2.34
C ASP A 142 -18.31 -2.70 -2.81
N GLY A 143 -18.39 -3.36 -3.97
CA GLY A 143 -19.62 -3.96 -4.48
C GLY A 143 -20.15 -5.09 -3.60
N ARG A 144 -19.27 -5.93 -3.05
CA ARG A 144 -19.63 -6.98 -2.09
C ARG A 144 -20.13 -6.39 -0.77
N ASN A 145 -19.46 -5.38 -0.24
CA ASN A 145 -19.86 -4.68 0.97
C ASN A 145 -21.24 -3.99 0.82
N SER A 146 -21.52 -3.50 -0.39
CA SER A 146 -22.82 -2.90 -0.77
C SER A 146 -23.87 -3.93 -1.17
N ARG A 147 -23.59 -5.24 -1.11
CA ARG A 147 -24.47 -6.36 -1.50
C ARG A 147 -24.91 -6.34 -2.97
N LEU A 148 -24.14 -5.74 -3.84
CA LEU A 148 -24.38 -5.72 -5.28
C LEU A 148 -23.95 -7.01 -5.97
N ILE A 149 -22.91 -7.65 -5.47
CA ILE A 149 -22.33 -8.91 -5.95
C ILE A 149 -21.86 -9.74 -4.76
N ASN A 150 -21.56 -11.03 -5.03
CA ASN A 150 -20.91 -11.91 -4.07
C ASN A 150 -19.71 -12.63 -4.72
N PHE A 151 -18.63 -12.80 -3.95
CA PHE A 151 -17.45 -13.58 -4.33
C PHE A 151 -16.62 -13.93 -3.11
N ILE A 152 -15.71 -14.86 -3.28
CA ILE A 152 -14.77 -15.33 -2.26
C ILE A 152 -13.37 -14.79 -2.60
N LEU A 153 -12.70 -14.15 -1.62
CA LEU A 153 -11.32 -13.70 -1.74
C LEU A 153 -10.38 -14.64 -0.99
N ILE A 154 -9.43 -15.24 -1.71
CA ILE A 154 -8.48 -16.22 -1.16
C ILE A 154 -7.06 -15.67 -1.24
N ASP A 155 -6.34 -15.71 -0.11
CA ASP A 155 -4.90 -15.51 -0.05
C ASP A 155 -4.20 -16.88 -0.13
N VAL A 156 -3.30 -17.06 -1.10
CA VAL A 156 -2.52 -18.30 -1.25
C VAL A 156 -1.08 -18.15 -0.75
N ARG A 157 -0.79 -17.09 0.02
CA ARG A 157 0.51 -16.89 0.68
C ARG A 157 0.65 -17.78 1.91
N GLU A 158 1.86 -17.87 2.43
CA GLU A 158 2.12 -18.57 3.68
C GLU A 158 1.56 -17.79 4.88
N ILE A 159 1.27 -18.52 5.98
CA ILE A 159 0.68 -17.95 7.21
C ILE A 159 1.47 -16.73 7.69
N ILE A 160 2.79 -16.82 7.73
CA ILE A 160 3.66 -15.73 8.20
C ILE A 160 3.58 -14.46 7.32
N GLU A 161 3.33 -14.63 6.02
CA GLU A 161 3.14 -13.50 5.10
C GLU A 161 1.80 -12.81 5.35
N ASN A 162 0.75 -13.61 5.60
CA ASN A 162 -0.59 -13.13 5.90
C ASN A 162 -0.66 -12.43 7.26
N ASP A 163 0.00 -12.98 8.29
CA ASP A 163 0.09 -12.37 9.63
C ASP A 163 0.80 -11.01 9.61
N THR A 164 1.69 -10.80 8.65
CA THR A 164 2.42 -9.52 8.49
C THR A 164 1.56 -8.46 7.81
N LYS A 165 0.78 -8.85 6.81
CA LYS A 165 -0.09 -7.95 6.04
C LYS A 165 -1.15 -8.77 5.31
N MET A 166 -2.43 -8.40 5.42
CA MET A 166 -3.53 -9.05 4.70
C MET A 166 -4.50 -8.03 4.11
N ILE A 167 -5.18 -8.40 3.03
CA ILE A 167 -6.26 -7.60 2.42
C ILE A 167 -7.50 -7.72 3.31
N ILE A 168 -8.07 -6.57 3.71
CA ILE A 168 -9.34 -6.55 4.44
C ILE A 168 -10.45 -7.07 3.53
N GLY A 169 -11.24 -8.01 4.06
CA GLY A 169 -12.27 -8.71 3.28
C GLY A 169 -11.83 -10.05 2.70
N MET A 170 -10.62 -10.53 3.02
CA MET A 170 -10.20 -11.91 2.72
C MET A 170 -11.10 -12.91 3.46
N ASP A 171 -11.50 -13.98 2.77
CA ASP A 171 -12.37 -15.04 3.31
C ASP A 171 -11.57 -16.27 3.73
N TYR A 172 -10.57 -16.67 2.95
CA TYR A 172 -9.76 -17.87 3.20
C TYR A 172 -8.26 -17.59 3.00
N LEU A 173 -7.46 -18.15 3.90
CA LEU A 173 -6.02 -18.35 3.71
C LEU A 173 -5.79 -19.80 3.33
N ILE A 174 -5.27 -20.04 2.14
CA ILE A 174 -4.94 -21.39 1.62
C ILE A 174 -3.46 -21.38 1.21
N PRO A 175 -2.54 -21.65 2.13
CA PRO A 175 -1.11 -21.61 1.84
C PRO A 175 -0.70 -22.56 0.73
N THR A 176 0.21 -22.12 -0.15
CA THR A 176 0.74 -22.97 -1.21
C THR A 176 1.43 -24.21 -0.67
N SER A 177 1.96 -24.19 0.55
CA SER A 177 2.56 -25.34 1.25
C SER A 177 1.54 -26.42 1.64
N ASP A 178 0.24 -26.08 1.77
CA ASP A 178 -0.84 -26.99 2.12
C ASP A 178 -2.05 -26.87 1.17
N LEU A 179 -1.75 -26.63 -0.11
CA LEU A 179 -2.75 -26.31 -1.13
C LEU A 179 -3.81 -27.40 -1.29
N GLY A 180 -3.42 -28.67 -1.25
CA GLY A 180 -4.34 -29.79 -1.43
C GLY A 180 -5.44 -29.79 -0.39
N ASN A 181 -5.09 -29.83 0.89
CA ASN A 181 -6.04 -29.82 1.99
C ASN A 181 -6.91 -28.54 2.00
N GLY A 182 -6.30 -27.38 1.70
CA GLY A 182 -7.02 -26.12 1.62
C GLY A 182 -8.09 -26.10 0.53
N LEU A 183 -7.79 -26.61 -0.67
CA LEU A 183 -8.75 -26.71 -1.77
C LEU A 183 -9.83 -27.75 -1.53
N ASP A 184 -9.51 -28.87 -0.87
CA ASP A 184 -10.50 -29.87 -0.46
C ASP A 184 -11.50 -29.27 0.55
N GLY A 185 -11.02 -28.38 1.45
CA GLY A 185 -11.86 -27.68 2.43
C GLY A 185 -12.87 -26.70 1.84
N ILE A 186 -12.70 -26.31 0.58
CA ILE A 186 -13.63 -25.41 -0.14
C ILE A 186 -14.23 -26.07 -1.39
N SER A 187 -14.21 -27.41 -1.47
CA SER A 187 -14.66 -28.15 -2.65
C SER A 187 -16.13 -27.94 -3.01
N GLU A 188 -16.98 -27.55 -2.06
CA GLU A 188 -18.38 -27.19 -2.29
C GLU A 188 -18.56 -25.77 -2.90
N LYS A 189 -17.49 -24.97 -2.99
CA LYS A 189 -17.52 -23.60 -3.54
C LYS A 189 -17.17 -23.52 -5.03
N LYS A 190 -17.17 -24.64 -5.76
CA LYS A 190 -16.73 -24.68 -7.16
C LYS A 190 -17.57 -23.83 -8.12
N GLU A 191 -18.80 -23.54 -7.78
CA GLU A 191 -19.71 -22.70 -8.58
C GLU A 191 -19.64 -21.21 -8.20
N GLU A 192 -18.97 -20.86 -7.11
CA GLU A 192 -18.85 -19.48 -6.64
C GLU A 192 -17.83 -18.69 -7.47
N ASN A 193 -17.99 -17.36 -7.50
CA ASN A 193 -16.98 -16.47 -8.03
C ASN A 193 -15.84 -16.37 -7.02
N ILE A 194 -14.61 -16.63 -7.45
CA ILE A 194 -13.43 -16.63 -6.61
C ILE A 194 -12.39 -15.67 -7.17
N VAL A 195 -11.86 -14.81 -6.31
CA VAL A 195 -10.65 -14.03 -6.61
C VAL A 195 -9.53 -14.54 -5.72
N ILE A 196 -8.36 -14.76 -6.31
CA ILE A 196 -7.19 -15.24 -5.57
C ILE A 196 -6.02 -14.28 -5.71
N HIS A 197 -5.23 -14.17 -4.67
CA HIS A 197 -4.00 -13.39 -4.70
C HIS A 197 -2.86 -14.06 -3.96
N CYS A 198 -1.65 -13.62 -4.28
CA CYS A 198 -0.45 -13.91 -3.50
C CYS A 198 0.35 -12.63 -3.26
N HIS A 199 1.67 -12.73 -3.12
CA HIS A 199 2.54 -11.57 -2.96
C HIS A 199 2.58 -10.69 -4.21
N SER A 200 2.89 -11.28 -5.40
CA SER A 200 3.11 -10.56 -6.67
C SER A 200 2.25 -11.06 -7.83
N GLY A 201 1.28 -11.95 -7.59
CA GLY A 201 0.39 -12.51 -8.62
C GLY A 201 0.86 -13.83 -9.27
N SER A 202 2.14 -14.16 -9.21
CA SER A 202 2.68 -15.34 -9.93
C SER A 202 2.37 -16.70 -9.28
N ARG A 203 2.38 -16.78 -7.94
CA ARG A 203 1.95 -17.99 -7.21
C ARG A 203 0.46 -18.24 -7.40
N SER A 204 -0.35 -17.21 -7.25
CA SER A 204 -1.80 -17.28 -7.42
C SER A 204 -2.22 -17.62 -8.85
N ALA A 205 -1.50 -17.16 -9.89
CA ALA A 205 -1.76 -17.59 -11.27
C ALA A 205 -1.61 -19.12 -11.46
N LYS A 206 -0.59 -19.73 -10.85
CA LYS A 206 -0.43 -21.20 -10.90
C LYS A 206 -1.53 -21.91 -10.12
N VAL A 207 -1.94 -21.37 -8.96
CA VAL A 207 -3.05 -21.94 -8.18
C VAL A 207 -4.36 -21.80 -8.95
N GLN A 208 -4.57 -20.71 -9.67
CA GLN A 208 -5.73 -20.50 -10.55
C GLN A 208 -5.86 -21.64 -11.59
N GLU A 209 -4.75 -21.99 -12.26
CA GLU A 209 -4.74 -23.09 -13.23
C GLU A 209 -5.13 -24.42 -12.57
N ILE A 210 -4.56 -24.70 -11.39
CA ILE A 210 -4.89 -25.90 -10.60
C ILE A 210 -6.38 -25.91 -10.24
N MET A 211 -6.90 -24.84 -9.67
CA MET A 211 -8.31 -24.72 -9.28
C MET A 211 -9.25 -24.96 -10.47
N LYS A 212 -8.95 -24.32 -11.62
CA LYS A 212 -9.72 -24.52 -12.86
C LYS A 212 -9.68 -26.00 -13.31
N SER A 213 -8.53 -26.65 -13.22
CA SER A 213 -8.36 -28.07 -13.63
C SER A 213 -9.15 -29.05 -12.76
N ILE A 214 -9.40 -28.73 -11.50
CA ILE A 214 -10.18 -29.55 -10.55
C ILE A 214 -11.65 -29.11 -10.44
N GLY A 215 -12.10 -28.23 -11.35
CA GLY A 215 -13.50 -27.92 -11.60
C GLY A 215 -14.07 -26.66 -10.96
N PHE A 216 -13.23 -25.78 -10.39
CA PHE A 216 -13.70 -24.43 -10.02
C PHE A 216 -14.02 -23.63 -11.28
N LYS A 217 -15.25 -23.10 -11.39
CA LYS A 217 -15.76 -22.46 -12.61
C LYS A 217 -15.20 -21.06 -12.86
N THR A 218 -15.15 -20.27 -11.81
CA THR A 218 -14.74 -18.87 -11.89
C THR A 218 -13.62 -18.60 -10.88
N VAL A 219 -12.41 -18.50 -11.38
CA VAL A 219 -11.24 -18.14 -10.57
C VAL A 219 -10.48 -17.04 -11.28
N VAL A 220 -10.32 -15.89 -10.64
CA VAL A 220 -9.68 -14.70 -11.19
C VAL A 220 -8.44 -14.37 -10.36
N ASN A 221 -7.32 -14.09 -11.02
CA ASN A 221 -6.07 -13.75 -10.35
C ASN A 221 -5.97 -12.23 -10.13
N LEU A 222 -5.50 -11.79 -8.95
CA LEU A 222 -5.08 -10.41 -8.75
C LEU A 222 -3.69 -10.20 -9.34
N SER A 223 -3.63 -9.49 -10.46
CA SER A 223 -2.37 -9.10 -11.12
C SER A 223 -1.54 -8.20 -10.19
N GLY A 224 -0.24 -8.50 -10.04
CA GLY A 224 0.64 -7.80 -9.11
C GLY A 224 0.44 -8.14 -7.63
N GLY A 225 -0.57 -8.95 -7.27
CA GLY A 225 -0.80 -9.44 -5.91
C GLY A 225 -0.98 -8.33 -4.87
N ILE A 226 -0.77 -8.69 -3.59
CA ILE A 226 -0.94 -7.72 -2.48
C ILE A 226 0.06 -6.56 -2.53
N VAL A 227 1.21 -6.71 -3.20
CA VAL A 227 2.20 -5.63 -3.34
C VAL A 227 1.65 -4.46 -4.14
N SER A 228 0.88 -4.74 -5.20
CA SER A 228 0.25 -3.70 -6.03
C SER A 228 -1.11 -3.26 -5.52
N TYR A 229 -1.64 -3.90 -4.48
CA TYR A 229 -2.97 -3.61 -3.97
C TYR A 229 -3.01 -2.27 -3.23
N GLY A 230 -3.80 -1.33 -3.72
CA GLY A 230 -3.97 0.02 -3.17
C GLY A 230 -5.17 0.20 -2.23
N GLY A 231 -5.94 -0.86 -1.96
CA GLY A 231 -7.06 -0.82 -1.01
C GLY A 231 -6.64 -1.07 0.43
N GLU A 232 -7.62 -1.30 1.30
CA GLU A 232 -7.40 -1.45 2.73
C GLU A 232 -6.71 -2.78 3.09
N THR A 233 -5.69 -2.68 3.95
CA THR A 233 -4.94 -3.84 4.49
C THR A 233 -4.80 -3.70 6.00
N LYS A 234 -4.58 -4.80 6.69
CA LYS A 234 -4.23 -4.83 8.12
C LYS A 234 -3.04 -5.75 8.37
#